data_0a7001d52390c43241c3b193e56aea42
#
_entry.id   0a7001d52390c43241c3b193e56aea42
#
_cell.length_a   1.000
_cell.length_b   1.000
_cell.length_c   1.000
_cell.angle_alpha   90.00
_cell.angle_beta   90.00
_cell.angle_gamma   90.00
#
_symmetry.space_group_name_H-M   'P 1'
#
loop_
_entity.id
_entity.type
_entity.pdbx_description
1 polymer ?
#
loop_
_entity_poly.entity_id
_entity_poly.type
_entity_poly.pdbx_seq_one_letter_code
_entity_poly.pdbx_strand_id
1 'polypeptide(L)'
;MARMSGLLAGLPTEVGGATINRLCGSGLEALSQASRAIRLGEAHISIAGGVESMSRAPFVMAKADKAYSRNVSVFDSTIGARFP
;
A
#
# COMPACT_ATOMS: atom_id res chain seq x y z
N MET A 1 -2.69 -1.51 -4.32
CA MET A 1 -1.63 -2.03 -5.23
C MET A 1 -1.93 -3.46 -5.68
N ALA A 2 -2.05 -4.42 -4.77
CA ALA A 2 -2.13 -5.85 -5.13
C ALA A 2 -3.23 -6.19 -6.14
N ARG A 3 -4.45 -5.76 -5.92
CA ARG A 3 -5.58 -6.05 -6.83
C ARG A 3 -5.35 -5.50 -8.24
N MET A 4 -4.90 -4.25 -8.33
CA MET A 4 -4.65 -3.63 -9.64
C MET A 4 -3.49 -4.30 -10.37
N SER A 5 -2.44 -4.66 -9.65
CA SER A 5 -1.31 -5.41 -10.24
C SER A 5 -1.76 -6.75 -10.78
N GLY A 6 -2.59 -7.48 -10.03
CA GLY A 6 -3.14 -8.75 -10.47
C GLY A 6 -3.99 -8.62 -11.75
N LEU A 7 -4.86 -7.63 -11.82
CA LEU A 7 -5.69 -7.38 -13.00
C LEU A 7 -4.85 -7.00 -14.22
N LEU A 8 -3.87 -6.12 -14.03
CA LEU A 8 -2.95 -5.71 -15.11
C LEU A 8 -2.06 -6.86 -15.60
N ALA A 9 -1.72 -7.79 -14.72
CA ALA A 9 -0.97 -8.99 -15.07
C ALA A 9 -1.79 -10.04 -15.80
N GLY A 10 -3.10 -9.85 -15.93
CA GLY A 10 -4.00 -10.78 -16.60
C GLY A 10 -4.48 -11.94 -15.73
N LEU A 11 -4.35 -11.83 -14.42
CA LEU A 11 -4.94 -12.83 -13.53
C LEU A 11 -6.46 -12.82 -13.62
N PRO A 12 -7.13 -13.98 -13.42
CA PRO A 12 -8.59 -14.04 -13.42
C PRO A 12 -9.22 -13.07 -12.43
N THR A 13 -10.38 -12.55 -12.75
CA THR A 13 -11.09 -11.56 -11.93
C THR A 13 -11.54 -12.11 -10.57
N GLU A 14 -11.61 -13.42 -10.43
CA GLU A 14 -11.93 -14.12 -9.18
C GLU A 14 -10.76 -14.07 -8.17
N VAL A 15 -9.54 -13.82 -8.65
CA VAL A 15 -8.37 -13.71 -7.77
C VAL A 15 -8.41 -12.39 -7.02
N GLY A 16 -8.58 -12.45 -5.72
CA GLY A 16 -8.57 -11.29 -4.85
C GLY A 16 -7.19 -10.69 -4.68
N GLY A 17 -7.14 -9.52 -4.08
CA GLY A 17 -5.88 -8.88 -3.72
C GLY A 17 -6.07 -7.97 -2.52
N ALA A 18 -5.16 -8.03 -1.58
CA ALA A 18 -5.13 -7.17 -0.41
C ALA A 18 -3.83 -6.36 -0.37
N THR A 19 -3.96 -5.10 -0.07
CA THR A 19 -2.80 -4.23 0.16
C THR A 19 -2.63 -4.03 1.65
N ILE A 20 -1.43 -4.26 2.11
CA ILE A 20 -1.07 -4.09 3.52
C ILE A 20 -0.01 -3.01 3.65
N ASN A 21 0.01 -2.38 4.79
CA ASN A 21 1.00 -1.36 5.10
C ASN A 21 1.57 -1.59 6.50
N ARG A 22 2.84 -1.84 6.56
CA ARG A 22 3.63 -1.87 7.77
C ARG A 22 4.93 -1.09 7.56
N LEU A 23 4.84 -0.02 6.79
CA LEU A 23 5.94 0.85 6.42
C LEU A 23 7.09 0.04 5.82
N CYS A 24 8.31 0.19 6.29
CA CYS A 24 9.48 -0.53 5.78
C CYS A 24 9.38 -2.06 5.91
N GLY A 25 8.52 -2.56 6.79
CA GLY A 25 8.27 -3.99 7.00
C GLY A 25 7.14 -4.58 6.13
N SER A 26 6.56 -3.80 5.22
CA SER A 26 5.37 -4.23 4.47
C SER A 26 5.61 -5.45 3.61
N GLY A 27 6.76 -5.55 2.94
CA GLY A 27 7.09 -6.72 2.10
C GLY A 27 7.17 -8.02 2.91
N LEU A 28 7.83 -7.98 4.06
CA LEU A 28 7.92 -9.13 4.94
C LEU A 28 6.55 -9.48 5.55
N GLU A 29 5.75 -8.48 5.90
CA GLU A 29 4.39 -8.71 6.40
C GLU A 29 3.49 -9.34 5.33
N ALA A 30 3.62 -8.93 4.06
CA ALA A 30 2.91 -9.55 2.96
C ALA A 30 3.23 -11.05 2.86
N LEU A 31 4.51 -11.39 2.95
CA LEU A 31 4.96 -12.78 2.94
C LEU A 31 4.41 -13.56 4.15
N SER A 32 4.43 -12.96 5.33
CA SER A 32 3.92 -13.58 6.55
C SER A 32 2.41 -13.87 6.46
N GLN A 33 1.64 -12.92 5.94
CA GLN A 33 0.20 -13.11 5.77
C GLN A 33 -0.12 -14.18 4.74
N ALA A 34 0.57 -14.20 3.60
CA ALA A 34 0.42 -15.24 2.59
C ALA A 34 0.76 -16.64 3.15
N SER A 35 1.84 -16.74 3.91
CA SER A 35 2.24 -17.97 4.58
C SER A 35 1.17 -18.48 5.57
N ARG A 36 0.61 -17.59 6.37
CA ARG A 36 -0.45 -17.92 7.31
C ARG A 36 -1.70 -18.44 6.59
N ALA A 37 -2.11 -17.76 5.52
CA ALA A 37 -3.28 -18.17 4.73
C ALA A 37 -3.11 -19.59 4.17
N ILE A 38 -1.93 -19.91 3.64
CA ILE A 38 -1.63 -21.27 3.14
C ILE A 38 -1.61 -22.28 4.27
N ARG A 39 -0.98 -21.97 5.40
CA ARG A 39 -0.90 -22.87 6.55
C ARG A 39 -2.27 -23.19 7.15
N LEU A 40 -3.19 -22.23 7.12
CA LEU A 40 -4.55 -22.41 7.62
C LEU A 40 -5.49 -23.03 6.59
N GLY A 41 -5.04 -23.28 5.37
CA GLY A 41 -5.86 -23.83 4.31
C GLY A 41 -6.83 -22.83 3.66
N GLU A 42 -6.68 -21.54 3.94
CA GLU A 42 -7.50 -20.48 3.35
C GLU A 42 -7.14 -20.22 1.89
N ALA A 43 -5.90 -20.52 1.50
CA ALA A 43 -5.42 -20.39 0.13
C ALA A 43 -4.52 -21.56 -0.21
N HIS A 44 -4.54 -21.98 -1.49
CA HIS A 44 -3.64 -23.00 -2.01
C HIS A 44 -2.39 -22.40 -2.63
N ILE A 45 -2.54 -21.22 -3.26
CA ILE A 45 -1.47 -20.45 -3.87
C ILE A 45 -1.66 -19.00 -3.49
N SER A 46 -0.59 -18.34 -3.13
CA SER A 46 -0.60 -16.91 -2.81
C SER A 46 0.65 -16.25 -3.34
N ILE A 47 0.50 -15.06 -3.90
CA ILE A 47 1.61 -14.22 -4.35
C ILE A 47 1.77 -13.10 -3.32
N ALA A 48 2.96 -12.95 -2.81
CA ALA A 48 3.32 -11.86 -1.90
C ALA A 48 4.44 -11.04 -2.50
N GLY A 49 4.36 -9.73 -2.37
CA GLY A 49 5.38 -8.83 -2.89
C GLY A 49 5.14 -7.39 -2.51
N GLY A 50 6.03 -6.54 -2.93
CA GLY A 50 5.91 -5.11 -2.71
C GLY A 50 6.69 -4.33 -3.75
N VAL A 51 6.33 -3.07 -3.89
CA VAL A 51 6.98 -2.14 -4.78
C VAL A 51 6.94 -0.74 -4.16
N GLU A 52 8.00 -0.01 -4.36
CA GLU A 52 8.08 1.39 -3.95
C GLU A 52 8.64 2.22 -5.10
N SER A 53 7.98 3.31 -5.43
CA SER A 53 8.44 4.24 -6.46
C SER A 53 8.71 5.59 -5.83
N MET A 54 9.91 5.77 -5.33
CA MET A 54 10.30 6.99 -4.60
C MET A 54 10.29 8.22 -5.50
N SER A 55 10.68 8.09 -6.75
CA SER A 55 10.72 9.21 -7.70
C SER A 55 9.33 9.67 -8.16
N ARG A 56 8.31 8.87 -7.94
CA ARG A 56 6.92 9.19 -8.31
C ARG A 56 5.99 9.33 -7.11
N ALA A 57 6.54 9.31 -5.91
CA ALA A 57 5.77 9.58 -4.71
C ALA A 57 5.17 10.99 -4.79
N PRO A 58 3.87 11.18 -4.53
CA PRO A 58 3.21 12.47 -4.68
C PRO A 58 3.57 13.42 -3.55
N PHE A 59 3.44 14.70 -3.82
CA PHE A 59 3.29 15.68 -2.75
C PHE A 59 1.89 15.56 -2.14
N VAL A 60 1.81 15.69 -0.85
CA VAL A 60 0.55 15.61 -0.09
C VAL A 60 0.27 16.95 0.58
N MET A 61 -0.91 17.47 0.34
CA MET A 61 -1.39 18.71 0.94
C MET A 61 -2.40 18.37 2.02
N ALA A 62 -2.13 18.81 3.25
CA ALA A 62 -3.07 18.65 4.34
C ALA A 62 -4.27 19.59 4.17
N LYS A 63 -5.42 19.18 4.66
CA LYS A 63 -6.56 20.08 4.79
C LYS A 63 -6.28 21.14 5.85
N ALA A 64 -6.90 22.31 5.70
CA ALA A 64 -6.84 23.35 6.69
C ALA A 64 -7.39 22.84 8.03
N ASP A 65 -6.72 23.18 9.11
CA ASP A 65 -7.12 22.85 10.49
C ASP A 65 -8.24 23.77 11.01
N LYS A 66 -8.41 24.92 10.38
CA LYS A 66 -9.40 25.95 10.77
C LYS A 66 -10.12 26.48 9.54
N ALA A 67 -11.38 26.88 9.75
CA ALA A 67 -12.13 27.59 8.72
C ALA A 67 -11.40 28.88 8.32
N TYR A 68 -11.45 29.19 7.01
CA TYR A 68 -10.82 30.38 6.43
C TYR A 68 -9.29 30.46 6.57
N SER A 69 -8.63 29.37 6.89
CA SER A 69 -7.17 29.32 6.93
C SER A 69 -6.59 29.61 5.55
N ARG A 70 -5.56 30.43 5.51
CA ARG A 70 -4.77 30.72 4.29
C ARG A 70 -3.47 29.97 4.24
N ASN A 71 -3.14 29.23 5.28
CA ASN A 71 -1.91 28.45 5.37
C ASN A 71 -2.13 27.09 4.72
N VAL A 72 -1.24 26.74 3.81
CA VAL A 72 -1.21 25.43 3.15
C VAL A 72 0.16 24.82 3.40
N SER A 73 0.16 23.60 3.92
CA SER A 73 1.38 22.82 4.08
C SER A 73 1.41 21.71 3.03
N VAL A 74 2.53 21.59 2.33
CA VAL A 74 2.75 20.55 1.32
C VAL A 74 3.94 19.71 1.76
N PHE A 75 3.77 18.40 1.74
CA PHE A 75 4.77 17.44 2.19
C PHE A 75 5.19 16.54 1.04
N ASP A 76 6.48 16.28 0.94
CA ASP A 76 7.00 15.22 0.07
C ASP A 76 6.76 13.87 0.77
N SER A 77 6.04 12.97 0.09
CA SER A 77 5.70 11.66 0.65
C SER A 77 6.74 10.58 0.33
N THR A 78 7.89 10.92 -0.24
CA THR A 78 8.91 9.97 -0.68
C THR A 78 9.41 9.07 0.45
N ILE A 79 9.74 9.66 1.60
CA ILE A 79 10.19 8.92 2.79
C ILE A 79 9.11 8.99 3.89
N GLY A 80 7.89 9.11 3.48
CA GLY A 80 6.75 9.14 4.35
C GLY A 80 6.46 10.51 4.93
N ALA A 81 5.52 11.22 4.32
CA ALA A 81 4.88 12.33 5.00
C ALA A 81 4.22 11.77 6.27
N ARG A 82 4.78 12.12 7.38
CA ARG A 82 4.21 11.79 8.68
C ARG A 82 3.43 13.01 9.13
N PHE A 83 2.13 12.89 9.13
CA PHE A 83 1.31 13.91 9.75
C PHE A 83 1.42 13.76 11.27
N PRO A 84 1.97 14.75 11.97
CA PRO A 84 2.02 14.70 13.42
C PRO A 84 0.63 14.79 14.04
#